data_2ba6f580a46af18cc40b468c0e0ae491
#
_entry.id   2ba6f580a46af18cc40b468c0e0ae491
#
_cell.length_a   1.000
_cell.length_b   1.000
_cell.length_c   1.000
_cell.angle_alpha   90.00
_cell.angle_beta   90.00
_cell.angle_gamma   90.00
#
_symmetry.space_group_name_H-M   'P 1'
#
loop_
_entity.id
_entity.type
_entity.pdbx_description
1 polymer ?
#
loop_
_entity_poly.entity_id
_entity_poly.type
_entity_poly.pdbx_seq_one_letter_code
_entity_poly.pdbx_strand_id
1 'polypeptide(L)'
;MNPMEMVGPVVGLGEILWDRLPDGPVPGGAPFNFAIQMAQMGHAAAMVSAVGADQDGALIVELARARGVDVSGVATDPSRPTGAVDVVVDAAGKATYTFLADVAWDALVPTARQLALMAKARAVCFGTLAQRTAVSREAAHALLGRATGALVVCDLNFRQGFHSAQVARMSLERARWAKLNDDELPVLAGYLKLRPGTPAEQSRELLERYRLDLVALTMGAEGALLVTPGETLRMGTPRVPVVDTVGSGDAFTAGLVTRHLEGAGVAEMMAFAIALAAITATRKGGTPEVARAEVEDLAKRL
;
A
#
# COMPACT_ATOMS: atom_id res chain seq x y z
N MET A 1 22.09 -0.16 12.55
CA MET A 1 22.33 -1.02 11.38
C MET A 1 21.92 -0.22 10.16
N ASN A 2 22.77 -0.06 9.18
CA ASN A 2 22.47 0.73 7.98
C ASN A 2 21.42 -0.02 7.14
N PRO A 3 20.28 0.60 6.72
CA PRO A 3 19.24 -0.04 5.90
C PRO A 3 19.78 -0.66 4.60
N MET A 4 20.90 -0.18 4.09
CA MET A 4 21.56 -0.69 2.89
C MET A 4 22.24 -2.07 3.07
N GLU A 5 22.44 -2.55 4.31
CA GLU A 5 23.10 -3.84 4.58
C GLU A 5 22.11 -4.99 4.83
N MET A 6 20.82 -4.73 4.93
CA MET A 6 19.84 -5.78 5.16
C MET A 6 19.52 -6.53 3.86
N VAL A 7 19.91 -7.80 3.81
CA VAL A 7 19.52 -8.73 2.73
C VAL A 7 18.15 -9.31 3.08
N GLY A 8 17.09 -8.83 2.43
CA GLY A 8 15.73 -9.32 2.66
C GLY A 8 14.72 -8.69 1.71
N PRO A 9 13.50 -9.25 1.61
CA PRO A 9 12.47 -8.72 0.74
C PRO A 9 11.81 -7.45 1.31
N VAL A 10 11.15 -6.71 0.40
CA VAL A 10 10.09 -5.76 0.74
C VAL A 10 8.78 -6.53 0.72
N VAL A 11 7.97 -6.39 1.76
CA VAL A 11 6.77 -7.20 1.96
C VAL A 11 5.50 -6.35 1.83
N GLY A 12 4.58 -6.77 0.96
CA GLY A 12 3.17 -6.38 1.04
C GLY A 12 2.45 -7.29 2.03
N LEU A 13 1.83 -6.73 3.06
CA LEU A 13 1.06 -7.48 4.07
C LEU A 13 -0.40 -7.05 4.05
N GLY A 14 -1.30 -7.95 3.71
CA GLY A 14 -2.73 -7.68 3.75
C GLY A 14 -3.52 -8.37 2.64
N GLU A 15 -4.49 -7.65 2.07
CA GLU A 15 -5.38 -8.18 1.06
C GLU A 15 -4.71 -8.41 -0.30
N ILE A 16 -5.11 -9.51 -0.92
CA ILE A 16 -4.93 -9.85 -2.32
C ILE A 16 -6.31 -10.26 -2.85
N LEU A 17 -6.75 -9.66 -3.95
CA LEU A 17 -8.12 -9.82 -4.41
C LEU A 17 -8.27 -9.58 -5.92
N TRP A 18 -9.45 -9.89 -6.44
CA TRP A 18 -9.86 -9.56 -7.79
C TRP A 18 -10.87 -8.39 -7.75
N ASP A 19 -10.61 -7.34 -8.51
CA ASP A 19 -11.63 -6.34 -8.87
C ASP A 19 -12.40 -6.88 -10.09
N ARG A 20 -13.65 -7.30 -9.89
CA ARG A 20 -14.51 -7.86 -10.93
C ARG A 20 -15.23 -6.74 -11.65
N LEU A 21 -14.53 -6.19 -12.65
CA LEU A 21 -15.05 -5.12 -13.50
C LEU A 21 -15.97 -5.68 -14.60
N PRO A 22 -16.86 -4.86 -15.20
CA PRO A 22 -17.68 -5.30 -16.34
C PRO A 22 -16.86 -5.82 -17.53
N ASP A 23 -15.67 -5.31 -17.75
CA ASP A 23 -14.75 -5.71 -18.82
C ASP A 23 -13.90 -6.94 -18.49
N GLY A 24 -14.07 -7.52 -17.31
CA GLY A 24 -13.33 -8.68 -16.80
C GLY A 24 -12.57 -8.38 -15.50
N PRO A 25 -12.16 -9.43 -14.79
CA PRO A 25 -11.48 -9.30 -13.51
C PRO A 25 -10.06 -8.78 -13.70
N VAL A 26 -9.64 -7.88 -12.82
CA VAL A 26 -8.26 -7.38 -12.72
C VAL A 26 -7.73 -7.64 -11.31
N PRO A 27 -6.43 -7.96 -11.15
CA PRO A 27 -5.86 -8.17 -9.81
C PRO A 27 -5.75 -6.84 -9.07
N GLY A 28 -6.02 -6.89 -7.76
CA GLY A 28 -6.02 -5.73 -6.88
C GLY A 28 -5.64 -6.08 -5.44
N GLY A 29 -5.78 -5.07 -4.59
CA GLY A 29 -5.34 -5.07 -3.21
C GLY A 29 -4.12 -4.16 -3.04
N ALA A 30 -4.21 -3.16 -2.15
CA ALA A 30 -3.14 -2.17 -2.01
C ALA A 30 -1.78 -2.79 -1.63
N PRO A 31 -1.68 -3.74 -0.67
CA PRO A 31 -0.41 -4.41 -0.38
C PRO A 31 0.11 -5.27 -1.55
N PHE A 32 -0.80 -5.86 -2.34
CA PHE A 32 -0.45 -6.60 -3.54
C PHE A 32 0.11 -5.68 -4.63
N ASN A 33 -0.59 -4.58 -4.92
CA ASN A 33 -0.14 -3.58 -5.88
C ASN A 33 1.24 -3.03 -5.50
N PHE A 34 1.43 -2.69 -4.23
CA PHE A 34 2.72 -2.27 -3.69
C PHE A 34 3.82 -3.30 -3.95
N ALA A 35 3.58 -4.59 -3.66
CA ALA A 35 4.58 -5.65 -3.86
C ALA A 35 4.98 -5.80 -5.33
N ILE A 36 4.01 -5.73 -6.26
CA ILE A 36 4.26 -5.76 -7.70
C ILE A 36 5.11 -4.54 -8.13
N GLN A 37 4.77 -3.33 -7.66
CA GLN A 37 5.53 -2.13 -7.99
C GLN A 37 6.97 -2.21 -7.45
N MET A 38 7.17 -2.74 -6.24
CA MET A 38 8.52 -2.95 -5.68
C MET A 38 9.35 -3.93 -6.52
N ALA A 39 8.74 -5.01 -7.01
CA ALA A 39 9.41 -5.96 -7.91
C ALA A 39 9.80 -5.28 -9.23
N GLN A 40 8.91 -4.48 -9.84
CA GLN A 40 9.19 -3.71 -11.06
C GLN A 40 10.31 -2.67 -10.85
N MET A 41 10.43 -2.10 -9.66
CA MET A 41 11.51 -1.17 -9.32
C MET A 41 12.83 -1.87 -8.97
N GLY A 42 12.90 -3.20 -9.11
CA GLY A 42 14.14 -3.99 -8.97
C GLY A 42 14.44 -4.47 -7.56
N HIS A 43 13.48 -4.40 -6.64
CA HIS A 43 13.65 -4.93 -5.29
C HIS A 43 13.12 -6.37 -5.19
N ALA A 44 13.77 -7.20 -4.37
CA ALA A 44 13.16 -8.45 -3.93
C ALA A 44 11.87 -8.14 -3.18
N ALA A 45 10.74 -8.59 -3.72
CA ALA A 45 9.42 -8.34 -3.17
C ALA A 45 8.73 -9.63 -2.76
N ALA A 46 7.95 -9.61 -1.70
CA ALA A 46 7.16 -10.75 -1.25
C ALA A 46 5.75 -10.31 -0.83
N MET A 47 4.79 -11.22 -0.94
CA MET A 47 3.43 -11.03 -0.46
C MET A 47 3.14 -11.91 0.74
N VAL A 48 2.56 -11.34 1.79
CA VAL A 48 2.04 -12.05 2.96
C VAL A 48 0.53 -11.84 3.02
N SER A 49 -0.22 -12.90 2.74
CA SER A 49 -1.68 -12.90 2.61
C SER A 49 -2.27 -14.31 2.73
N ALA A 50 -3.56 -14.44 2.39
CA ALA A 50 -4.19 -15.73 2.13
C ALA A 50 -5.16 -15.63 0.94
N VAL A 51 -5.26 -16.72 0.17
CA VAL A 51 -6.22 -16.94 -0.93
C VAL A 51 -7.02 -18.19 -0.68
N GLY A 52 -8.15 -18.35 -1.35
CA GLY A 52 -8.94 -19.57 -1.32
C GLY A 52 -8.27 -20.73 -2.07
N ALA A 53 -8.69 -21.96 -1.77
CA ALA A 53 -8.35 -23.13 -2.55
C ALA A 53 -9.24 -23.22 -3.82
N ASP A 54 -9.32 -22.11 -4.57
CA ASP A 54 -10.14 -21.93 -5.75
C ASP A 54 -9.31 -21.49 -6.97
N GLN A 55 -9.95 -21.39 -8.12
CA GLN A 55 -9.31 -21.00 -9.37
C GLN A 55 -8.78 -19.55 -9.31
N ASP A 56 -9.56 -18.64 -8.70
CA ASP A 56 -9.18 -17.23 -8.55
C ASP A 56 -7.90 -17.10 -7.72
N GLY A 57 -7.76 -17.89 -6.65
CA GLY A 57 -6.55 -17.95 -5.81
C GLY A 57 -5.34 -18.48 -6.56
N ALA A 58 -5.52 -19.56 -7.32
CA ALA A 58 -4.44 -20.12 -8.13
C ALA A 58 -3.94 -19.12 -9.19
N LEU A 59 -4.87 -18.45 -9.89
CA LEU A 59 -4.56 -17.47 -10.94
C LEU A 59 -3.84 -16.24 -10.39
N ILE A 60 -4.30 -15.65 -9.28
CA ILE A 60 -3.68 -14.44 -8.75
C ILE A 60 -2.29 -14.71 -8.16
N VAL A 61 -2.08 -15.89 -7.56
CA VAL A 61 -0.76 -16.32 -7.08
C VAL A 61 0.20 -16.53 -8.25
N GLU A 62 -0.26 -17.16 -9.35
CA GLU A 62 0.57 -17.35 -10.55
C GLU A 62 0.95 -16.01 -11.19
N LEU A 63 -0.01 -15.08 -11.28
CA LEU A 63 0.24 -13.73 -11.77
C LEU A 63 1.29 -13.00 -10.92
N ALA A 64 1.17 -13.06 -9.59
CA ALA A 64 2.15 -12.45 -8.68
C ALA A 64 3.56 -13.02 -8.89
N ARG A 65 3.65 -14.36 -9.05
CA ARG A 65 4.91 -15.06 -9.33
C ARG A 65 5.51 -14.64 -10.67
N ALA A 66 4.69 -14.57 -11.72
CA ALA A 66 5.12 -14.14 -13.06
C ALA A 66 5.62 -12.68 -13.07
N ARG A 67 5.11 -11.85 -12.13
CA ARG A 67 5.53 -10.46 -11.93
C ARG A 67 6.73 -10.32 -10.95
N GLY A 68 7.38 -11.42 -10.57
CA GLY A 68 8.61 -11.43 -9.76
C GLY A 68 8.39 -11.29 -8.24
N VAL A 69 7.17 -11.48 -7.75
CA VAL A 69 6.86 -11.45 -6.31
C VAL A 69 7.01 -12.84 -5.69
N ASP A 70 7.73 -12.96 -4.59
CA ASP A 70 7.76 -14.19 -3.77
C ASP A 70 6.39 -14.39 -3.10
N VAL A 71 5.69 -15.40 -3.54
CA VAL A 71 4.37 -15.78 -3.06
C VAL A 71 4.41 -16.85 -1.96
N SER A 72 5.58 -17.21 -1.47
CA SER A 72 5.72 -18.24 -0.42
C SER A 72 5.08 -17.85 0.91
N GLY A 73 4.76 -16.56 1.07
CA GLY A 73 3.98 -16.01 2.20
C GLY A 73 2.48 -15.96 1.96
N VAL A 74 1.98 -16.41 0.79
CA VAL A 74 0.54 -16.48 0.51
C VAL A 74 0.04 -17.87 0.95
N ALA A 75 -0.78 -17.89 2.02
CA ALA A 75 -1.40 -19.12 2.51
C ALA A 75 -2.63 -19.47 1.66
N THR A 76 -3.01 -20.75 1.65
CA THR A 76 -4.25 -21.22 1.01
C THR A 76 -5.25 -21.62 2.09
N ASP A 77 -6.43 -21.00 2.09
CA ASP A 77 -7.56 -21.38 2.95
C ASP A 77 -8.49 -22.36 2.19
N PRO A 78 -8.69 -23.59 2.70
CA PRO A 78 -9.54 -24.57 2.03
C PRO A 78 -11.04 -24.32 2.22
N SER A 79 -11.42 -23.40 3.09
CA SER A 79 -12.81 -23.18 3.52
C SER A 79 -13.40 -21.84 3.07
N ARG A 80 -12.55 -20.87 2.69
CA ARG A 80 -12.97 -19.53 2.28
C ARG A 80 -12.56 -19.23 0.86
N PRO A 81 -13.36 -18.43 0.12
CA PRO A 81 -13.01 -18.03 -1.24
C PRO A 81 -11.86 -17.01 -1.24
N THR A 82 -11.23 -16.89 -2.38
CA THR A 82 -10.31 -15.80 -2.68
C THR A 82 -11.05 -14.45 -2.60
N GLY A 83 -10.38 -13.42 -2.11
CA GLY A 83 -10.94 -12.07 -2.00
C GLY A 83 -11.37 -11.52 -3.36
N ALA A 84 -12.52 -10.85 -3.38
CA ALA A 84 -12.98 -10.15 -4.58
C ALA A 84 -13.79 -8.91 -4.20
N VAL A 85 -13.85 -7.97 -5.15
CA VAL A 85 -14.70 -6.78 -5.12
C VAL A 85 -15.53 -6.78 -6.40
N ASP A 86 -16.84 -6.87 -6.28
CA ASP A 86 -17.74 -6.72 -7.42
C ASP A 86 -17.95 -5.23 -7.71
N VAL A 87 -17.68 -4.82 -8.94
CA VAL A 87 -17.81 -3.44 -9.40
C VAL A 87 -18.95 -3.35 -10.40
N VAL A 88 -20.01 -2.63 -10.03
CA VAL A 88 -21.15 -2.36 -10.90
C VAL A 88 -21.14 -0.89 -11.27
N VAL A 89 -21.18 -0.60 -12.58
CA VAL A 89 -21.26 0.77 -13.11
C VAL A 89 -22.70 1.02 -13.57
N ASP A 90 -23.35 2.03 -13.02
CA ASP A 90 -24.71 2.39 -13.40
C ASP A 90 -24.77 3.14 -14.76
N ALA A 91 -25.98 3.42 -15.23
CA ALA A 91 -26.18 4.13 -16.50
C ALA A 91 -25.62 5.58 -16.52
N ALA A 92 -25.36 6.16 -15.35
CA ALA A 92 -24.72 7.47 -15.21
C ALA A 92 -23.19 7.39 -15.11
N GLY A 93 -22.61 6.16 -15.21
CA GLY A 93 -21.17 5.94 -15.11
C GLY A 93 -20.64 5.89 -13.67
N LYS A 94 -21.51 5.86 -12.66
CA LYS A 94 -21.11 5.77 -11.26
C LYS A 94 -20.82 4.33 -10.86
N ALA A 95 -19.60 4.08 -10.40
CA ALA A 95 -19.19 2.77 -9.89
C ALA A 95 -19.66 2.54 -8.45
N THR A 96 -20.18 1.35 -8.19
CA THR A 96 -20.48 0.82 -6.85
C THR A 96 -19.60 -0.41 -6.62
N TYR A 97 -18.92 -0.42 -5.48
CA TYR A 97 -17.99 -1.47 -5.08
C TYR A 97 -18.61 -2.31 -3.97
N THR A 98 -18.64 -3.63 -4.13
CA THR A 98 -19.12 -4.55 -3.10
C THR A 98 -18.00 -5.54 -2.75
N PHE A 99 -17.41 -5.36 -1.59
CA PHE A 99 -16.37 -6.26 -1.09
C PHE A 99 -16.99 -7.57 -0.59
N LEU A 100 -16.49 -8.70 -1.08
CA LEU A 100 -16.88 -10.00 -0.53
C LEU A 100 -16.49 -10.06 0.96
N ALA A 101 -17.39 -10.61 1.77
CA ALA A 101 -17.14 -10.91 3.17
C ALA A 101 -16.68 -12.36 3.35
N ASP A 102 -16.04 -12.64 4.50
CA ASP A 102 -15.56 -13.97 4.89
C ASP A 102 -14.69 -14.65 3.81
N VAL A 103 -13.73 -13.88 3.30
CA VAL A 103 -12.75 -14.35 2.33
C VAL A 103 -11.46 -14.82 3.04
N ALA A 104 -10.57 -15.49 2.32
CA ALA A 104 -9.39 -16.14 2.91
C ALA A 104 -8.50 -15.20 3.77
N TRP A 105 -8.21 -13.99 3.31
CA TRP A 105 -7.41 -13.04 4.09
C TRP A 105 -8.14 -12.44 5.32
N ASP A 106 -9.47 -12.55 5.41
CA ASP A 106 -10.23 -12.18 6.63
C ASP A 106 -9.95 -13.11 7.82
N ALA A 107 -9.48 -14.32 7.53
CA ALA A 107 -9.18 -15.35 8.53
C ALA A 107 -7.70 -15.74 8.54
N LEU A 108 -6.83 -14.82 8.14
CA LEU A 108 -5.39 -15.05 8.13
C LEU A 108 -4.89 -15.51 9.50
N VAL A 109 -4.17 -16.64 9.50
CA VAL A 109 -3.45 -17.15 10.68
C VAL A 109 -1.97 -17.18 10.34
N PRO A 110 -1.11 -16.53 11.14
CA PRO A 110 0.32 -16.48 10.85
C PRO A 110 0.97 -17.86 10.78
N THR A 111 1.59 -18.17 9.65
CA THR A 111 2.37 -19.39 9.44
C THR A 111 3.84 -19.19 9.78
N ALA A 112 4.60 -20.26 10.05
CA ALA A 112 6.03 -20.20 10.28
C ALA A 112 6.78 -19.54 9.10
N ARG A 113 6.31 -19.78 7.86
CA ARG A 113 6.89 -19.15 6.65
C ARG A 113 6.67 -17.65 6.61
N GLN A 114 5.47 -17.20 6.93
CA GLN A 114 5.14 -15.76 7.01
C GLN A 114 5.95 -15.06 8.09
N LEU A 115 6.03 -15.64 9.28
CA LEU A 115 6.84 -15.11 10.38
C LEU A 115 8.33 -15.00 10.00
N ALA A 116 8.86 -15.99 9.26
CA ALA A 116 10.24 -15.98 8.79
C ALA A 116 10.49 -14.91 7.72
N LEU A 117 9.53 -14.67 6.80
CA LEU A 117 9.60 -13.57 5.82
C LEU A 117 9.60 -12.22 6.52
N MET A 118 8.67 -12.00 7.45
CA MET A 118 8.56 -10.75 8.21
C MET A 118 9.83 -10.44 9.00
N ALA A 119 10.45 -11.45 9.62
CA ALA A 119 11.68 -11.28 10.38
C ALA A 119 12.89 -10.84 9.53
N LYS A 120 12.86 -11.09 8.22
CA LYS A 120 13.90 -10.71 7.25
C LYS A 120 13.54 -9.49 6.42
N ALA A 121 12.33 -8.95 6.55
CA ALA A 121 11.86 -7.86 5.74
C ALA A 121 12.73 -6.59 5.92
N ARG A 122 13.05 -5.92 4.81
CA ARG A 122 13.67 -4.58 4.81
C ARG A 122 12.63 -3.48 4.97
N ALA A 123 11.46 -3.68 4.35
CA ALA A 123 10.30 -2.83 4.51
C ALA A 123 9.02 -3.68 4.47
N VAL A 124 7.98 -3.20 5.13
CA VAL A 124 6.64 -3.80 5.12
C VAL A 124 5.64 -2.69 4.84
N CYS A 125 4.80 -2.86 3.83
CA CYS A 125 3.64 -1.99 3.59
C CYS A 125 2.37 -2.76 3.93
N PHE A 126 1.48 -2.14 4.71
CA PHE A 126 0.19 -2.70 5.10
C PHE A 126 -0.88 -1.62 5.14
N GLY A 127 -2.15 -2.02 5.04
CA GLY A 127 -3.29 -1.11 5.08
C GLY A 127 -4.31 -1.45 6.15
N THR A 128 -5.46 -0.79 6.08
CA THR A 128 -6.55 -0.98 7.05
C THR A 128 -7.58 -2.02 6.63
N LEU A 129 -7.75 -2.27 5.32
CA LEU A 129 -8.78 -3.17 4.81
C LEU A 129 -8.62 -4.61 5.32
N ALA A 130 -7.41 -5.16 5.27
CA ALA A 130 -7.13 -6.50 5.78
C ALA A 130 -7.23 -6.62 7.32
N GLN A 131 -7.56 -5.54 8.01
CA GLN A 131 -7.80 -5.52 9.46
C GLN A 131 -9.30 -5.43 9.81
N ARG A 132 -10.18 -5.60 8.83
CA ARG A 132 -11.64 -5.46 9.02
C ARG A 132 -12.25 -6.51 9.96
N THR A 133 -11.63 -7.70 10.08
CA THR A 133 -12.01 -8.69 11.10
C THR A 133 -11.06 -8.65 12.28
N ALA A 134 -11.48 -9.15 13.44
CA ALA A 134 -10.63 -9.27 14.61
C ALA A 134 -9.48 -10.25 14.36
N VAL A 135 -9.77 -11.39 13.71
CA VAL A 135 -8.79 -12.44 13.41
C VAL A 135 -7.67 -11.92 12.52
N SER A 136 -8.01 -11.33 11.37
CA SER A 136 -6.99 -10.82 10.45
C SER A 136 -6.22 -9.64 11.04
N ARG A 137 -6.85 -8.80 11.85
CA ARG A 137 -6.19 -7.69 12.56
C ARG A 137 -5.15 -8.20 13.56
N GLU A 138 -5.51 -9.19 14.40
CA GLU A 138 -4.58 -9.79 15.34
C GLU A 138 -3.41 -10.46 14.61
N ALA A 139 -3.69 -11.17 13.52
CA ALA A 139 -2.67 -11.79 12.67
C ALA A 139 -1.71 -10.73 12.07
N ALA A 140 -2.25 -9.65 11.51
CA ALA A 140 -1.44 -8.57 10.94
C ALA A 140 -0.52 -7.96 12.01
N HIS A 141 -1.02 -7.66 13.20
CA HIS A 141 -0.22 -7.11 14.30
C HIS A 141 0.84 -8.09 14.82
N ALA A 142 0.53 -9.40 14.89
CA ALA A 142 1.50 -10.43 15.24
C ALA A 142 2.64 -10.54 14.21
N LEU A 143 2.30 -10.47 12.92
CA LEU A 143 3.25 -10.44 11.81
C LEU A 143 4.12 -9.19 11.84
N LEU A 144 3.53 -8.00 12.00
CA LEU A 144 4.26 -6.74 12.13
C LEU A 144 5.22 -6.75 13.33
N GLY A 145 4.83 -7.40 14.43
CA GLY A 145 5.69 -7.58 15.59
C GLY A 145 6.98 -8.38 15.32
N ARG A 146 7.06 -9.13 14.20
CA ARG A 146 8.28 -9.84 13.76
C ARG A 146 9.21 -8.99 12.90
N ALA A 147 8.71 -7.92 12.30
CA ALA A 147 9.46 -7.05 11.39
C ALA A 147 10.27 -5.96 12.13
N THR A 148 10.96 -6.33 13.21
CA THR A 148 11.60 -5.40 14.15
C THR A 148 12.71 -4.53 13.53
N GLY A 149 13.33 -4.97 12.43
CA GLY A 149 14.36 -4.21 11.71
C GLY A 149 13.86 -3.52 10.45
N ALA A 150 12.61 -3.73 10.07
CA ALA A 150 12.05 -3.21 8.83
C ALA A 150 11.55 -1.78 8.95
N LEU A 151 11.54 -1.05 7.83
CA LEU A 151 10.70 0.12 7.66
C LEU A 151 9.24 -0.33 7.56
N VAL A 152 8.42 0.01 8.54
CA VAL A 152 6.98 -0.30 8.54
C VAL A 152 6.20 0.91 8.02
N VAL A 153 5.53 0.75 6.88
CA VAL A 153 4.71 1.77 6.22
C VAL A 153 3.24 1.40 6.35
N CYS A 154 2.46 2.25 6.99
CA CYS A 154 1.01 2.16 7.01
C CYS A 154 0.44 3.04 5.88
N ASP A 155 -0.07 2.44 4.82
CA ASP A 155 -0.95 3.12 3.87
C ASP A 155 -2.38 2.96 4.37
N LEU A 156 -2.99 4.03 4.88
CA LEU A 156 -4.31 3.96 5.54
C LEU A 156 -5.36 3.39 4.61
N ASN A 157 -5.40 3.89 3.38
CA ASN A 157 -6.22 3.37 2.28
C ASN A 157 -7.63 2.97 2.73
N PHE A 158 -8.36 3.93 3.32
CA PHE A 158 -9.68 3.70 3.86
C PHE A 158 -10.66 3.25 2.79
N ARG A 159 -11.36 2.15 3.06
CA ARG A 159 -12.35 1.57 2.15
C ARG A 159 -13.71 1.47 2.86
N GLN A 160 -14.71 2.17 2.32
CA GLN A 160 -16.10 2.14 2.82
C GLN A 160 -16.17 2.24 4.37
N GLY A 161 -16.94 1.36 5.02
CA GLY A 161 -17.06 1.26 6.49
C GLY A 161 -16.08 0.28 7.16
N PHE A 162 -15.03 -0.18 6.45
CA PHE A 162 -14.08 -1.18 6.97
C PHE A 162 -12.94 -0.58 7.77
N HIS A 163 -13.05 0.67 8.18
CA HIS A 163 -12.08 1.37 9.02
C HIS A 163 -12.72 1.94 10.28
N SER A 164 -11.94 2.18 11.29
CA SER A 164 -12.39 2.77 12.57
C SER A 164 -11.26 3.53 13.24
N ALA A 165 -11.62 4.37 14.23
CA ALA A 165 -10.64 5.06 15.07
C ALA A 165 -9.67 4.09 15.76
N GLN A 166 -10.15 2.91 16.16
CA GLN A 166 -9.31 1.87 16.77
C GLN A 166 -8.30 1.31 15.78
N VAL A 167 -8.76 0.89 14.58
CA VAL A 167 -7.89 0.33 13.55
C VAL A 167 -6.84 1.36 13.12
N ALA A 168 -7.25 2.59 12.85
CA ALA A 168 -6.33 3.66 12.46
C ALA A 168 -5.25 3.91 13.52
N ARG A 169 -5.65 4.02 14.81
CA ARG A 169 -4.72 4.21 15.92
C ARG A 169 -3.72 3.07 16.03
N MET A 170 -4.21 1.82 16.10
CA MET A 170 -3.37 0.64 16.24
C MET A 170 -2.39 0.49 15.07
N SER A 171 -2.81 0.85 13.84
CA SER A 171 -1.95 0.83 12.66
C SER A 171 -0.84 1.87 12.74
N LEU A 172 -1.17 3.11 13.13
CA LEU A 172 -0.18 4.18 13.29
C LEU A 172 0.83 3.90 14.42
N GLU A 173 0.40 3.24 15.52
CA GLU A 173 1.28 2.81 16.61
C GLU A 173 2.33 1.77 16.18
N ARG A 174 2.09 1.06 15.06
CA ARG A 174 3.02 0.07 14.49
C ARG A 174 3.90 0.64 13.37
N ALA A 175 3.50 1.76 12.80
CA ALA A 175 4.16 2.35 11.64
C ALA A 175 5.38 3.20 12.04
N ARG A 176 6.35 3.27 11.11
CA ARG A 176 7.38 4.30 11.05
C ARG A 176 7.01 5.40 10.04
N TRP A 177 6.30 5.03 8.97
CA TRP A 177 5.74 5.94 7.99
C TRP A 177 4.24 5.78 7.90
N ALA A 178 3.53 6.87 7.73
CA ALA A 178 2.11 6.87 7.39
C ALA A 178 1.91 7.51 6.03
N LYS A 179 1.13 6.86 5.17
CA LYS A 179 0.65 7.47 3.92
C LYS A 179 -0.87 7.51 3.95
N LEU A 180 -1.40 8.61 3.49
CA LEU A 180 -2.84 8.86 3.34
C LEU A 180 -3.07 9.84 2.20
N ASN A 181 -4.33 9.97 1.78
CA ASN A 181 -4.73 10.98 0.80
C ASN A 181 -5.53 12.12 1.46
N ASP A 182 -5.89 13.12 0.66
CA ASP A 182 -6.63 14.32 1.09
C ASP A 182 -8.08 14.04 1.50
N ASP A 183 -8.73 12.98 0.99
CA ASP A 183 -10.04 12.52 1.45
C ASP A 183 -9.95 11.79 2.81
N GLU A 184 -8.87 11.10 3.07
CA GLU A 184 -8.63 10.32 4.28
C GLU A 184 -8.23 11.20 5.48
N LEU A 185 -7.52 12.29 5.24
CA LEU A 185 -7.02 13.16 6.31
C LEU A 185 -8.13 13.74 7.18
N PRO A 186 -9.26 14.27 6.66
CA PRO A 186 -10.37 14.75 7.48
C PRO A 186 -11.02 13.64 8.32
N VAL A 187 -11.16 12.44 7.75
CA VAL A 187 -11.70 11.27 8.46
C VAL A 187 -10.79 10.88 9.62
N LEU A 188 -9.49 10.79 9.34
CA LEU A 188 -8.48 10.47 10.35
C LEU A 188 -8.41 11.54 11.44
N ALA A 189 -8.48 12.82 11.05
CA ALA A 189 -8.49 13.95 11.99
C ALA A 189 -9.68 13.86 12.95
N GLY A 190 -10.87 13.50 12.46
CA GLY A 190 -12.04 13.24 13.28
C GLY A 190 -11.86 12.06 14.25
N TYR A 191 -11.29 10.93 13.76
CA TYR A 191 -11.02 9.76 14.60
C TYR A 191 -10.04 10.03 15.72
N LEU A 192 -8.99 10.78 15.43
CA LEU A 192 -7.90 11.04 16.36
C LEU A 192 -8.07 12.35 17.13
N LYS A 193 -9.12 13.12 16.83
CA LYS A 193 -9.35 14.46 17.39
C LYS A 193 -8.11 15.34 17.23
N LEU A 194 -7.60 15.42 16.00
CA LEU A 194 -6.51 16.33 15.67
C LEU A 194 -6.99 17.78 15.79
N ARG A 195 -6.07 18.67 16.08
CA ARG A 195 -6.35 20.11 16.11
C ARG A 195 -6.79 20.58 14.72
N PRO A 196 -7.78 21.49 14.63
CA PRO A 196 -8.07 22.16 13.37
C PRO A 196 -6.82 22.89 12.84
N GLY A 197 -6.56 22.73 11.53
CA GLY A 197 -5.38 23.32 10.92
C GLY A 197 -5.26 22.97 9.46
N THR A 198 -4.19 23.41 8.83
CA THR A 198 -3.83 23.05 7.45
C THR A 198 -3.45 21.57 7.36
N PRO A 199 -3.49 20.96 6.16
CA PRO A 199 -3.02 19.60 5.96
C PRO A 199 -1.58 19.37 6.46
N ALA A 200 -0.70 20.36 6.32
CA ALA A 200 0.67 20.30 6.81
C ALA A 200 0.74 20.25 8.35
N GLU A 201 -0.06 21.10 9.04
CA GLU A 201 -0.12 21.12 10.50
C GLU A 201 -0.71 19.82 11.06
N GLN A 202 -1.77 19.29 10.46
CA GLN A 202 -2.36 18.02 10.87
C GLN A 202 -1.42 16.83 10.62
N SER A 203 -0.71 16.83 9.48
CA SER A 203 0.33 15.82 9.20
C SER A 203 1.49 15.91 10.19
N ARG A 204 1.88 17.13 10.60
CA ARG A 204 2.89 17.35 11.64
C ARG A 204 2.43 16.82 12.99
N GLU A 205 1.18 17.08 13.38
CA GLU A 205 0.62 16.53 14.62
C GLU A 205 0.58 15.00 14.62
N LEU A 206 0.23 14.36 13.48
CA LEU A 206 0.30 12.90 13.34
C LEU A 206 1.71 12.38 13.53
N LEU A 207 2.69 13.00 12.86
CA LEU A 207 4.11 12.64 12.96
C LEU A 207 4.60 12.68 14.40
N GLU A 208 4.32 13.75 15.12
CA GLU A 208 4.75 13.94 16.51
C GLU A 208 4.04 12.97 17.46
N ARG A 209 2.70 12.84 17.33
CA ARG A 209 1.88 12.01 18.22
C ARG A 209 2.23 10.53 18.15
N TYR A 210 2.52 10.03 16.96
CA TYR A 210 2.84 8.62 16.74
C TYR A 210 4.35 8.36 16.56
N ARG A 211 5.18 9.40 16.70
CA ARG A 211 6.65 9.31 16.55
C ARG A 211 7.04 8.71 15.20
N LEU A 212 6.34 9.17 14.15
CA LEU A 212 6.62 8.73 12.79
C LEU A 212 7.89 9.42 12.27
N ASP A 213 8.59 8.78 11.36
CA ASP A 213 9.72 9.38 10.65
C ASP A 213 9.26 10.16 9.41
N LEU A 214 8.07 9.80 8.87
CA LEU A 214 7.49 10.44 7.70
C LEU A 214 5.97 10.30 7.68
N VAL A 215 5.28 11.39 7.34
CA VAL A 215 3.88 11.39 6.91
C VAL A 215 3.82 11.85 5.46
N ALA A 216 3.23 11.04 4.59
CA ALA A 216 3.02 11.34 3.18
C ALA A 216 1.53 11.55 2.91
N LEU A 217 1.18 12.74 2.46
CA LEU A 217 -0.18 13.09 2.04
C LEU A 217 -0.21 13.29 0.52
N THR A 218 -0.96 12.45 -0.17
CA THR A 218 -1.21 12.58 -1.61
C THR A 218 -2.48 13.40 -1.86
N MET A 219 -2.45 14.30 -2.86
CA MET A 219 -3.52 15.26 -3.16
C MET A 219 -3.88 15.22 -4.66
N GLY A 220 -3.88 14.04 -5.24
CA GLY A 220 -4.21 13.83 -6.64
C GLY A 220 -3.43 14.73 -7.60
N ALA A 221 -4.13 15.52 -8.37
CA ALA A 221 -3.52 16.45 -9.35
C ALA A 221 -2.71 17.59 -8.70
N GLU A 222 -2.94 17.89 -7.43
CA GLU A 222 -2.18 18.90 -6.68
C GLU A 222 -0.81 18.40 -6.21
N GLY A 223 -0.52 17.12 -6.37
CA GLY A 223 0.75 16.52 -5.99
C GLY A 223 0.73 15.84 -4.63
N ALA A 224 1.77 16.08 -3.86
CA ALA A 224 1.92 15.47 -2.55
C ALA A 224 2.63 16.41 -1.56
N LEU A 225 2.47 16.08 -0.28
CA LEU A 225 3.14 16.71 0.85
C LEU A 225 3.87 15.62 1.64
N LEU A 226 5.16 15.79 1.90
CA LEU A 226 5.92 14.97 2.83
C LEU A 226 6.27 15.79 4.08
N VAL A 227 6.01 15.23 5.24
CA VAL A 227 6.37 15.82 6.53
C VAL A 227 7.31 14.86 7.24
N THR A 228 8.52 15.34 7.55
CA THR A 228 9.52 14.62 8.35
C THR A 228 9.83 15.42 9.62
N PRO A 229 10.58 14.91 10.59
CA PRO A 229 11.00 15.71 11.76
C PRO A 229 11.72 17.01 11.39
N GLY A 230 12.51 17.00 10.30
CA GLY A 230 13.35 18.13 9.91
C GLY A 230 12.72 19.10 8.90
N GLU A 231 11.76 18.64 8.08
CA GLU A 231 11.25 19.46 6.99
C GLU A 231 9.80 19.13 6.60
N THR A 232 9.22 20.04 5.84
CA THR A 232 7.93 19.83 5.15
C THR A 232 8.14 20.20 3.70
N LEU A 233 7.96 19.24 2.81
CA LEU A 233 8.17 19.41 1.37
C LEU A 233 6.83 19.21 0.64
N ARG A 234 6.51 20.13 -0.29
CA ARG A 234 5.38 20.00 -1.22
C ARG A 234 5.90 19.97 -2.65
N MET A 235 5.35 19.07 -3.47
CA MET A 235 5.70 18.97 -4.89
C MET A 235 4.43 18.67 -5.69
N GLY A 236 4.26 19.33 -6.83
CA GLY A 236 3.11 19.14 -7.74
C GLY A 236 3.23 17.88 -8.57
N THR A 237 2.09 17.40 -9.09
CA THR A 237 2.04 16.28 -10.04
C THR A 237 2.33 16.79 -11.47
N PRO A 238 3.17 16.09 -12.25
CA PRO A 238 3.37 16.44 -13.66
C PRO A 238 2.08 16.20 -14.46
N ARG A 239 1.86 17.01 -15.48
CA ARG A 239 0.71 16.83 -16.38
C ARG A 239 0.94 15.62 -17.28
N VAL A 240 0.11 14.59 -17.11
CA VAL A 240 0.12 13.36 -17.91
C VAL A 240 -1.30 13.04 -18.40
N PRO A 241 -1.46 12.31 -19.54
CA PRO A 241 -2.77 11.82 -19.95
C PRO A 241 -3.24 10.72 -19.00
N VAL A 242 -4.16 11.05 -18.10
CA VAL A 242 -4.71 10.11 -17.13
C VAL A 242 -5.68 9.14 -17.82
N VAL A 243 -5.44 7.84 -17.66
CA VAL A 243 -6.28 6.74 -18.16
C VAL A 243 -7.03 6.08 -16.99
N ASP A 244 -6.31 5.79 -15.90
CA ASP A 244 -6.85 5.12 -14.71
C ASP A 244 -6.03 5.52 -13.48
N THR A 245 -6.68 5.90 -12.40
CA THR A 245 -5.99 6.29 -11.15
C THR A 245 -5.83 5.14 -10.15
N VAL A 246 -6.38 3.97 -10.44
CA VAL A 246 -6.25 2.78 -9.59
C VAL A 246 -4.77 2.41 -9.43
N GLY A 247 -4.34 2.15 -8.19
CA GLY A 247 -2.97 1.77 -7.88
C GLY A 247 -1.95 2.92 -7.87
N SER A 248 -2.33 4.16 -8.28
CA SER A 248 -1.39 5.31 -8.24
C SER A 248 -0.89 5.62 -6.82
N GLY A 249 -1.76 5.48 -5.81
CA GLY A 249 -1.39 5.62 -4.40
C GLY A 249 -0.39 4.56 -3.95
N ASP A 250 -0.61 3.30 -4.36
CA ASP A 250 0.26 2.16 -4.04
C ASP A 250 1.63 2.33 -4.74
N ALA A 251 1.61 2.80 -6.00
CA ALA A 251 2.81 3.15 -6.76
C ALA A 251 3.60 4.30 -6.11
N PHE A 252 2.91 5.33 -5.63
CA PHE A 252 3.53 6.42 -4.87
C PHE A 252 4.25 5.88 -3.62
N THR A 253 3.59 5.02 -2.84
CA THR A 253 4.18 4.39 -1.65
C THR A 253 5.39 3.54 -2.03
N ALA A 254 5.30 2.75 -3.12
CA ALA A 254 6.43 1.96 -3.62
C ALA A 254 7.61 2.83 -4.07
N GLY A 255 7.34 3.96 -4.73
CA GLY A 255 8.37 4.92 -5.14
C GLY A 255 9.12 5.53 -3.97
N LEU A 256 8.41 5.94 -2.91
CA LEU A 256 9.03 6.43 -1.66
C LEU A 256 9.94 5.39 -1.03
N VAL A 257 9.44 4.14 -0.89
CA VAL A 257 10.20 3.04 -0.27
C VAL A 257 11.41 2.67 -1.14
N THR A 258 11.26 2.61 -2.46
CA THR A 258 12.36 2.35 -3.41
C THR A 258 13.52 3.29 -3.16
N ARG A 259 13.30 4.59 -3.22
CA ARG A 259 14.37 5.59 -3.10
C ARG A 259 14.93 5.67 -1.68
N HIS A 260 14.09 5.46 -0.66
CA HIS A 260 14.57 5.37 0.73
C HIS A 260 15.56 4.20 0.92
N LEU A 261 15.23 3.02 0.41
CA LEU A 261 16.10 1.84 0.50
C LEU A 261 17.41 2.00 -0.29
N GLU A 262 17.45 2.93 -1.22
CA GLU A 262 18.63 3.32 -2.00
C GLU A 262 19.43 4.47 -1.36
N GLY A 263 18.95 5.02 -0.23
CA GLY A 263 19.62 6.09 0.51
C GLY A 263 19.41 7.49 -0.05
N ALA A 264 18.37 7.70 -0.87
CA ALA A 264 18.05 9.00 -1.45
C ALA A 264 17.52 9.99 -0.40
N GLY A 265 17.71 11.28 -0.65
CA GLY A 265 17.12 12.35 0.13
C GLY A 265 15.61 12.52 -0.08
N VAL A 266 14.94 13.25 0.82
CA VAL A 266 13.46 13.40 0.83
C VAL A 266 12.92 13.96 -0.49
N ALA A 267 13.61 14.93 -1.09
CA ALA A 267 13.20 15.52 -2.37
C ALA A 267 13.26 14.51 -3.53
N GLU A 268 14.33 13.71 -3.60
CA GLU A 268 14.48 12.66 -4.61
C GLU A 268 13.48 11.52 -4.40
N MET A 269 13.19 11.14 -3.15
CA MET A 269 12.15 10.18 -2.81
C MET A 269 10.80 10.67 -3.33
N MET A 270 10.47 11.93 -3.08
CA MET A 270 9.20 12.52 -3.49
C MET A 270 9.07 12.62 -5.00
N ALA A 271 10.09 13.12 -5.70
CA ALA A 271 10.08 13.22 -7.17
C ALA A 271 9.88 11.85 -7.83
N PHE A 272 10.59 10.83 -7.36
CA PHE A 272 10.46 9.46 -7.89
C PHE A 272 9.08 8.86 -7.60
N ALA A 273 8.55 9.06 -6.39
CA ALA A 273 7.23 8.57 -6.01
C ALA A 273 6.11 9.21 -6.84
N ILE A 274 6.16 10.53 -7.05
CA ILE A 274 5.22 11.26 -7.91
C ILE A 274 5.35 10.78 -9.37
N ALA A 275 6.56 10.59 -9.88
CA ALA A 275 6.79 10.10 -11.23
C ALA A 275 6.21 8.69 -11.44
N LEU A 276 6.46 7.76 -10.50
CA LEU A 276 5.92 6.40 -10.58
C LEU A 276 4.39 6.39 -10.52
N ALA A 277 3.79 7.16 -9.62
CA ALA A 277 2.34 7.31 -9.52
C ALA A 277 1.73 7.91 -10.80
N ALA A 278 2.35 8.96 -11.36
CA ALA A 278 1.89 9.62 -12.57
C ALA A 278 1.97 8.69 -13.79
N ILE A 279 3.05 7.94 -13.96
CA ILE A 279 3.18 6.95 -15.06
C ILE A 279 2.16 5.82 -14.88
N THR A 280 1.97 5.32 -13.67
CA THR A 280 0.92 4.32 -13.37
C THR A 280 -0.45 4.83 -13.81
N ALA A 281 -0.78 6.10 -13.54
CA ALA A 281 -2.06 6.71 -13.92
C ALA A 281 -2.25 6.86 -15.44
N THR A 282 -1.21 6.75 -16.27
CA THR A 282 -1.34 6.77 -17.75
C THR A 282 -1.75 5.42 -18.32
N ARG A 283 -1.92 4.39 -17.52
CA ARG A 283 -2.17 3.00 -17.94
C ARG A 283 -3.37 2.41 -17.21
N LYS A 284 -3.99 1.36 -17.77
CA LYS A 284 -5.16 0.70 -17.17
C LYS A 284 -4.72 -0.26 -16.06
N GLY A 285 -5.44 -0.26 -14.93
CA GLY A 285 -5.30 -1.18 -13.81
C GLY A 285 -4.27 -0.78 -12.76
N GLY A 286 -4.34 -1.42 -11.58
CA GLY A 286 -3.54 -1.04 -10.41
C GLY A 286 -2.04 -1.37 -10.49
N THR A 287 -1.66 -2.29 -11.39
CA THR A 287 -0.27 -2.74 -11.53
C THR A 287 0.16 -2.85 -13.00
N PRO A 288 0.05 -1.76 -13.79
CA PRO A 288 0.53 -1.79 -15.17
C PRO A 288 2.05 -2.03 -15.19
N GLU A 289 2.56 -2.48 -16.34
CA GLU A 289 4.01 -2.56 -16.52
C GLU A 289 4.60 -1.17 -16.62
N VAL A 290 5.58 -0.88 -15.79
CA VAL A 290 6.28 0.41 -15.73
C VAL A 290 7.78 0.14 -15.77
N ALA A 291 8.47 0.70 -16.76
CA ALA A 291 9.92 0.62 -16.82
C ALA A 291 10.55 1.62 -15.83
N ARG A 292 11.47 1.16 -15.01
CA ARG A 292 12.16 2.02 -14.03
C ARG A 292 12.81 3.24 -14.69
N ALA A 293 13.40 3.09 -15.87
CA ALA A 293 14.03 4.19 -16.61
C ALA A 293 13.04 5.32 -16.95
N GLU A 294 11.78 5.00 -17.31
CA GLU A 294 10.75 6.02 -17.53
C GLU A 294 10.47 6.84 -16.26
N VAL A 295 10.45 6.16 -15.10
CA VAL A 295 10.24 6.82 -13.81
C VAL A 295 11.40 7.75 -13.48
N GLU A 296 12.64 7.27 -13.65
CA GLU A 296 13.85 8.05 -13.42
C GLU A 296 13.92 9.29 -14.33
N ASP A 297 13.55 9.13 -15.60
CA ASP A 297 13.55 10.24 -16.55
C ASP A 297 12.47 11.28 -16.26
N LEU A 298 11.30 10.86 -15.79
CA LEU A 298 10.25 11.80 -15.37
C LEU A 298 10.63 12.49 -14.06
N ALA A 299 11.15 11.74 -13.09
CA ALA A 299 11.56 12.26 -11.78
C ALA A 299 12.64 13.35 -11.87
N LYS A 300 13.57 13.25 -12.82
CA LYS A 300 14.60 14.30 -13.07
C LYS A 300 14.03 15.65 -13.52
N ARG A 301 12.76 15.69 -13.93
CA ARG A 301 12.08 16.91 -14.41
C ARG A 301 11.23 17.56 -13.32
N LEU A 302 11.11 16.96 -12.17
CA LEU A 302 10.38 17.43 -11.00
C LEU A 302 11.31 18.07 -9.99
#